data_48eea29a099650850816762eaea8f438
#
_entry.id   48eea29a099650850816762eaea8f438
#
_cell.length_a   1.000
_cell.length_b   1.000
_cell.length_c   1.000
_cell.angle_alpha   90.00
_cell.angle_beta   90.00
_cell.angle_gamma   90.00
#
_symmetry.space_group_name_H-M   'P 1'
#
loop_
_entity.id
_entity.type
_entity.pdbx_description
1 polymer ?
#
loop_
_entity_poly.entity_id
_entity_poly.type
_entity_poly.pdbx_seq_one_letter_code
_entity_poly.pdbx_strand_id
1 'polypeptide(L)'
;MDFFSESYFKQAASRMGQYEQREFSARVRRDTSMTAKFDVFLSYNIADIEVVMNIFYVLSKKGLKVYLDCVVDPDMKRSETDKQTAERIHNRLMNSNSLLYAQSPSAAQSNWMPWELGVVDGHTHKCFVMPVTKDAQQVTPRREYLALYPYVKLGLDDKMKIVRESAGGVIVTDYVDFVKG
;
A
#
# COMPACT_ATOMS: atom_id res chain seq x y z
N MET A 1 4.09 -9.93 17.07
CA MET A 1 3.88 -9.31 15.74
C MET A 1 3.99 -7.81 15.90
N ASP A 2 4.90 -7.21 15.14
CA ASP A 2 5.25 -5.81 15.30
C ASP A 2 4.74 -4.96 14.14
N PHE A 3 4.64 -3.65 14.32
CA PHE A 3 4.44 -2.74 13.21
C PHE A 3 5.72 -2.63 12.39
N PHE A 4 5.56 -2.26 11.12
CA PHE A 4 6.71 -2.05 10.25
C PHE A 4 7.44 -0.76 10.59
N SER A 5 8.76 -0.80 10.56
CA SER A 5 9.59 0.40 10.61
C SER A 5 10.06 0.82 9.21
N GLU A 6 10.36 2.11 9.04
CA GLU A 6 11.00 2.61 7.82
C GLU A 6 12.31 1.87 7.55
N SER A 7 13.08 1.59 8.61
CA SER A 7 14.35 0.87 8.53
C SER A 7 14.18 -0.57 8.03
N TYR A 8 13.09 -1.26 8.38
CA TYR A 8 12.79 -2.59 7.87
C TYR A 8 12.68 -2.57 6.34
N PHE A 9 11.85 -1.66 5.79
CA PHE A 9 11.67 -1.57 4.34
C PHE A 9 12.95 -1.13 3.63
N LYS A 10 13.69 -0.19 4.20
CA LYS A 10 14.98 0.25 3.66
C LYS A 10 15.99 -0.89 3.58
N GLN A 11 16.14 -1.68 4.64
CA GLN A 11 17.02 -2.84 4.65
C GLN A 11 16.54 -3.94 3.69
N ALA A 12 15.24 -4.24 3.66
CA ALA A 12 14.70 -5.23 2.75
C ALA A 12 14.89 -4.83 1.28
N ALA A 13 14.67 -3.55 0.94
CA ALA A 13 14.89 -3.03 -0.40
C ALA A 13 16.39 -2.96 -0.78
N SER A 14 17.27 -2.62 0.15
CA SER A 14 18.73 -2.55 -0.10
C SER A 14 19.37 -3.91 -0.39
N ARG A 15 18.75 -5.00 0.06
CA ARG A 15 19.16 -6.39 -0.28
C ARG A 15 18.82 -6.76 -1.73
N MET A 16 18.01 -5.95 -2.40
CA MET A 16 17.72 -6.09 -3.83
C MET A 16 18.73 -5.27 -4.63
N GLY A 17 19.34 -5.87 -5.67
CA GLY A 17 20.21 -5.15 -6.58
C GLY A 17 19.44 -4.07 -7.36
N GLN A 18 20.13 -3.02 -7.79
CA GLN A 18 19.51 -1.96 -8.61
C GLN A 18 18.86 -2.50 -9.88
N TYR A 19 19.42 -3.57 -10.46
CA TYR A 19 18.83 -4.24 -11.61
C TYR A 19 17.43 -4.81 -11.28
N GLU A 20 17.31 -5.54 -10.17
CA GLU A 20 16.04 -6.12 -9.72
C GLU A 20 14.98 -5.02 -9.46
N GLN A 21 15.36 -3.92 -8.82
CA GLN A 21 14.47 -2.79 -8.58
C GLN A 21 13.99 -2.14 -9.89
N ARG A 22 14.88 -1.99 -10.87
CA ARG A 22 14.53 -1.49 -12.20
C ARG A 22 13.59 -2.42 -12.94
N GLU A 23 13.80 -3.73 -12.86
CA GLU A 23 12.93 -4.73 -13.47
C GLU A 23 11.52 -4.69 -12.88
N PHE A 24 11.36 -4.56 -11.56
CA PHE A 24 10.03 -4.41 -10.95
C PHE A 24 9.30 -3.17 -11.47
N SER A 25 9.98 -2.04 -11.51
CA SER A 25 9.42 -0.78 -12.03
C SER A 25 9.05 -0.92 -13.52
N ALA A 26 9.94 -1.50 -14.32
CA ALA A 26 9.71 -1.71 -15.75
C ALA A 26 8.54 -2.68 -16.00
N ARG A 27 8.42 -3.74 -15.20
CA ARG A 27 7.34 -4.72 -15.33
C ARG A 27 5.96 -4.08 -15.15
N VAL A 28 5.82 -3.19 -14.17
CA VAL A 28 4.55 -2.51 -13.90
C VAL A 28 4.25 -1.46 -14.97
N ARG A 29 5.29 -0.76 -15.46
CA ARG A 29 5.16 0.25 -16.53
C ARG A 29 4.81 -0.34 -17.90
N ARG A 30 5.08 -1.62 -18.17
CA ARG A 30 4.73 -2.26 -19.46
C ARG A 30 3.23 -2.34 -19.68
N ASP A 31 2.45 -2.38 -18.62
CA ASP A 31 1.00 -2.45 -18.69
C ASP A 31 0.40 -1.14 -18.16
N THR A 32 0.48 -0.10 -18.99
CA THR A 32 -0.09 1.23 -18.69
C THR A 32 -1.53 1.37 -19.17
N SER A 33 -2.13 0.31 -19.72
CA SER A 33 -3.52 0.36 -20.17
C SER A 33 -4.44 0.76 -19.01
N MET A 34 -5.49 1.51 -19.29
CA MET A 34 -6.47 1.92 -18.27
C MET A 34 -7.25 0.74 -17.68
N THR A 35 -7.17 -0.42 -18.32
CA THR A 35 -7.79 -1.69 -17.89
C THR A 35 -6.82 -2.61 -17.16
N ALA A 36 -5.56 -2.19 -16.97
CA ALA A 36 -4.56 -2.96 -16.24
C ALA A 36 -5.03 -3.30 -14.83
N LYS A 37 -4.99 -4.57 -14.47
CA LYS A 37 -5.37 -5.05 -13.13
C LYS A 37 -4.16 -5.06 -12.21
N PHE A 38 -4.40 -4.70 -10.95
CA PHE A 38 -3.41 -4.69 -9.88
C PHE A 38 -3.90 -5.52 -8.69
N ASP A 39 -2.99 -6.17 -8.01
CA ASP A 39 -3.31 -6.87 -6.76
C ASP A 39 -3.53 -5.86 -5.63
N VAL A 40 -2.70 -4.80 -5.61
CA VAL A 40 -2.68 -3.79 -4.54
C VAL A 40 -2.60 -2.39 -5.12
N PHE A 41 -3.50 -1.52 -4.69
CA PHE A 41 -3.34 -0.06 -4.78
C PHE A 41 -2.60 0.41 -3.52
N LEU A 42 -1.38 0.92 -3.67
CA LEU A 42 -0.61 1.45 -2.54
C LEU A 42 -0.95 2.93 -2.33
N SER A 43 -1.79 3.19 -1.32
CA SER A 43 -2.22 4.53 -0.94
C SER A 43 -1.24 5.17 0.03
N TYR A 44 -0.76 6.38 -0.26
CA TYR A 44 0.31 7.04 0.48
C TYR A 44 0.27 8.57 0.38
N ASN A 45 0.99 9.25 1.27
CA ASN A 45 1.28 10.68 1.14
C ASN A 45 2.60 10.87 0.38
N ILE A 46 2.62 11.82 -0.56
CA ILE A 46 3.82 12.11 -1.40
C ILE A 46 5.05 12.50 -0.57
N ALA A 47 4.87 13.03 0.63
CA ALA A 47 5.97 13.33 1.55
C ALA A 47 6.77 12.08 1.98
N ASP A 48 6.19 10.87 1.83
CA ASP A 48 6.79 9.61 2.24
C ASP A 48 7.34 8.79 1.05
N ILE A 49 7.55 9.43 -0.10
CA ILE A 49 7.89 8.75 -1.36
C ILE A 49 9.08 7.79 -1.23
N GLU A 50 10.11 8.14 -0.46
CA GLU A 50 11.29 7.29 -0.28
C GLU A 50 10.93 5.96 0.41
N VAL A 51 10.16 6.03 1.49
CA VAL A 51 9.69 4.83 2.23
C VAL A 51 8.75 4.01 1.37
N VAL A 52 7.84 4.68 0.67
CA VAL A 52 6.83 4.04 -0.18
C VAL A 52 7.45 3.31 -1.36
N MET A 53 8.51 3.83 -1.94
CA MET A 53 9.30 3.10 -2.97
C MET A 53 9.90 1.81 -2.42
N ASN A 54 10.40 1.83 -1.18
CA ASN A 54 10.91 0.62 -0.54
C ASN A 54 9.77 -0.40 -0.27
N ILE A 55 8.59 0.06 0.14
CA ILE A 55 7.39 -0.78 0.30
C ILE A 55 7.01 -1.42 -1.05
N PHE A 56 6.96 -0.62 -2.12
CA PHE A 56 6.68 -1.09 -3.47
C PHE A 56 7.63 -2.22 -3.90
N TYR A 57 8.93 -2.07 -3.68
CA TYR A 57 9.89 -3.12 -4.02
C TYR A 57 9.70 -4.39 -3.19
N VAL A 58 9.44 -4.27 -1.90
CA VAL A 58 9.19 -5.44 -1.02
C VAL A 58 7.94 -6.19 -1.44
N LEU A 59 6.85 -5.49 -1.74
CA LEU A 59 5.61 -6.10 -2.22
C LEU A 59 5.79 -6.76 -3.60
N SER A 60 6.50 -6.09 -4.52
CA SER A 60 6.79 -6.60 -5.85
C SER A 60 7.65 -7.87 -5.79
N LYS A 61 8.64 -7.93 -4.89
CA LYS A 61 9.47 -9.13 -4.66
C LYS A 61 8.65 -10.31 -4.14
N LYS A 62 7.58 -10.05 -3.39
CA LYS A 62 6.62 -11.08 -2.95
C LYS A 62 5.66 -11.51 -4.07
N GLY A 63 5.84 -11.00 -5.29
CA GLY A 63 5.08 -11.35 -6.50
C GLY A 63 3.75 -10.64 -6.63
N LEU A 64 3.50 -9.55 -5.87
CA LEU A 64 2.32 -8.72 -6.04
C LEU A 64 2.50 -7.72 -7.18
N LYS A 65 1.46 -7.52 -7.98
CA LYS A 65 1.37 -6.45 -8.96
C LYS A 65 0.82 -5.20 -8.26
N VAL A 66 1.70 -4.27 -7.93
CA VAL A 66 1.38 -3.09 -7.12
C VAL A 66 1.17 -1.88 -8.02
N TYR A 67 0.04 -1.18 -7.84
CA TYR A 67 -0.12 0.16 -8.37
C TYR A 67 0.55 1.17 -7.43
N LEU A 68 1.45 1.94 -7.98
CA LEU A 68 2.05 3.11 -7.36
C LEU A 68 2.15 4.19 -8.45
N ASP A 69 1.46 5.29 -8.28
CA ASP A 69 1.27 6.30 -9.32
C ASP A 69 2.58 6.86 -9.89
N CYS A 70 3.52 7.25 -9.04
CA CYS A 70 4.83 7.74 -9.49
C CYS A 70 5.63 6.72 -10.32
N VAL A 71 5.27 5.43 -10.24
CA VAL A 71 5.89 4.36 -11.03
C VAL A 71 5.07 4.06 -12.29
N VAL A 72 3.75 3.94 -12.18
CA VAL A 72 2.85 3.51 -13.27
C VAL A 72 2.44 4.68 -14.15
N ASP A 73 2.07 5.80 -13.55
CA ASP A 73 1.58 7.01 -14.21
C ASP A 73 2.49 8.23 -13.85
N PRO A 74 3.79 8.21 -14.22
CA PRO A 74 4.77 9.21 -13.77
C PRO A 74 4.51 10.64 -14.28
N ASP A 75 3.66 10.78 -15.27
CA ASP A 75 3.19 12.06 -15.82
C ASP A 75 2.07 12.68 -14.97
N MET A 76 1.46 11.90 -14.08
CA MET A 76 0.36 12.35 -13.23
C MET A 76 0.89 13.11 -12.01
N LYS A 77 0.39 14.32 -11.80
CA LYS A 77 0.75 15.14 -10.65
C LYS A 77 -0.41 15.19 -9.65
N ARG A 78 -0.25 14.56 -8.51
CA ARG A 78 -1.24 14.58 -7.41
C ARG A 78 -1.49 15.96 -6.82
N SER A 79 -0.60 16.92 -7.06
CA SER A 79 -0.78 18.33 -6.68
C SER A 79 -1.79 19.07 -7.57
N GLU A 80 -1.98 18.59 -8.79
CA GLU A 80 -2.97 19.11 -9.72
C GLU A 80 -4.30 18.37 -9.48
N THR A 81 -5.18 18.99 -8.68
CA THR A 81 -6.51 18.44 -8.34
C THR A 81 -7.51 18.72 -9.44
N ASP A 82 -7.24 18.25 -10.65
CA ASP A 82 -8.16 18.36 -11.76
C ASP A 82 -9.02 17.10 -11.93
N LYS A 83 -10.08 17.21 -12.73
CA LYS A 83 -11.00 16.13 -13.03
C LYS A 83 -10.29 14.93 -13.70
N GLN A 84 -9.34 15.19 -14.58
CA GLN A 84 -8.63 14.17 -15.31
C GLN A 84 -7.76 13.28 -14.39
N THR A 85 -7.06 13.91 -13.45
CA THR A 85 -6.28 13.21 -12.41
C THR A 85 -7.20 12.36 -11.54
N ALA A 86 -8.35 12.91 -11.09
CA ALA A 86 -9.32 12.16 -10.30
C ALA A 86 -9.90 10.95 -11.06
N GLU A 87 -10.26 11.10 -12.33
CA GLU A 87 -10.77 10.03 -13.18
C GLU A 87 -9.74 8.92 -13.39
N ARG A 88 -8.47 9.29 -13.59
CA ARG A 88 -7.38 8.31 -13.74
C ARG A 88 -7.18 7.52 -12.45
N ILE A 89 -7.07 8.19 -11.31
CA ILE A 89 -6.93 7.52 -10.00
C ILE A 89 -8.14 6.62 -9.74
N HIS A 90 -9.37 7.10 -9.99
CA HIS A 90 -10.59 6.30 -9.82
C HIS A 90 -10.54 5.01 -10.65
N ASN A 91 -10.14 5.09 -11.92
CA ASN A 91 -9.98 3.91 -12.77
C ASN A 91 -8.94 2.92 -12.22
N ARG A 92 -7.83 3.41 -11.67
CA ARG A 92 -6.81 2.55 -11.06
C ARG A 92 -7.32 1.87 -9.79
N LEU A 93 -8.08 2.59 -8.96
CA LEU A 93 -8.76 2.04 -7.78
C LEU A 93 -9.74 0.92 -8.16
N MET A 94 -10.60 1.16 -9.16
CA MET A 94 -11.57 0.17 -9.66
C MET A 94 -10.92 -1.06 -10.31
N ASN A 95 -9.67 -0.94 -10.76
CA ASN A 95 -8.90 -2.02 -11.33
C ASN A 95 -7.89 -2.64 -10.35
N SER A 96 -8.00 -2.35 -9.06
CA SER A 96 -7.18 -2.93 -8.00
C SER A 96 -8.01 -3.87 -7.12
N ASN A 97 -7.46 -5.05 -6.81
CA ASN A 97 -8.14 -6.06 -5.99
C ASN A 97 -8.23 -5.67 -4.52
N SER A 98 -7.29 -4.85 -4.07
CA SER A 98 -7.19 -4.40 -2.68
C SER A 98 -6.53 -3.03 -2.57
N LEU A 99 -6.66 -2.41 -1.40
CA LEU A 99 -5.93 -1.20 -1.05
C LEU A 99 -5.08 -1.44 0.20
N LEU A 100 -3.83 -1.02 0.15
CA LEU A 100 -2.92 -0.94 1.29
C LEU A 100 -2.68 0.53 1.65
N TYR A 101 -3.22 0.95 2.78
CA TYR A 101 -3.07 2.30 3.31
C TYR A 101 -1.75 2.39 4.09
N ALA A 102 -0.72 3.01 3.53
CA ALA A 102 0.55 3.23 4.21
C ALA A 102 0.38 4.36 5.26
N GLN A 103 0.10 3.96 6.50
CA GLN A 103 -0.14 4.89 7.60
C GLN A 103 1.19 5.38 8.19
N SER A 104 1.70 6.46 7.65
CA SER A 104 2.84 7.23 8.16
C SER A 104 2.38 8.44 9.00
N PRO A 105 3.28 9.15 9.67
CA PRO A 105 2.97 10.41 10.34
C PRO A 105 2.38 11.48 9.42
N SER A 106 2.74 11.50 8.14
CA SER A 106 2.26 12.47 7.15
C SER A 106 0.92 12.06 6.50
N ALA A 107 0.51 10.79 6.60
CA ALA A 107 -0.71 10.27 5.98
C ALA A 107 -1.98 11.06 6.37
N ALA A 108 -2.03 11.57 7.60
CA ALA A 108 -3.15 12.38 8.09
C ALA A 108 -3.33 13.71 7.33
N GLN A 109 -2.33 14.17 6.59
CA GLN A 109 -2.35 15.42 5.82
C GLN A 109 -2.82 15.19 4.36
N SER A 110 -2.95 13.94 3.93
CA SER A 110 -3.41 13.61 2.58
C SER A 110 -4.93 13.79 2.45
N ASN A 111 -5.35 14.51 1.41
CA ASN A 111 -6.76 14.60 1.01
C ASN A 111 -7.18 13.40 0.13
N TRP A 112 -6.23 12.77 -0.55
CA TRP A 112 -6.50 11.67 -1.47
C TRP A 112 -6.71 10.33 -0.76
N MET A 113 -5.88 10.02 0.22
CA MET A 113 -5.88 8.70 0.88
C MET A 113 -7.24 8.32 1.49
N PRO A 114 -7.99 9.21 2.17
CA PRO A 114 -9.33 8.87 2.66
C PRO A 114 -10.33 8.56 1.55
N TRP A 115 -10.28 9.30 0.44
CA TRP A 115 -11.14 9.07 -0.70
C TRP A 115 -10.80 7.76 -1.41
N GLU A 116 -9.51 7.49 -1.64
CA GLU A 116 -9.01 6.23 -2.20
C GLU A 116 -9.49 5.02 -1.39
N LEU A 117 -9.37 5.11 -0.06
CA LEU A 117 -9.82 4.08 0.87
C LEU A 117 -11.32 3.82 0.70
N GLY A 118 -12.15 4.88 0.68
CA GLY A 118 -13.60 4.76 0.54
C GLY A 118 -14.03 4.15 -0.80
N VAL A 119 -13.34 4.48 -1.89
CA VAL A 119 -13.64 3.91 -3.22
C VAL A 119 -13.38 2.41 -3.24
N VAL A 120 -12.22 1.95 -2.76
CA VAL A 120 -11.89 0.52 -2.78
C VAL A 120 -12.71 -0.26 -1.76
N ASP A 121 -12.97 0.32 -0.59
CA ASP A 121 -13.83 -0.33 0.41
C ASP A 121 -15.24 -0.57 -0.11
N GLY A 122 -15.83 0.41 -0.77
CA GLY A 122 -17.17 0.29 -1.37
C GLY A 122 -17.31 -0.76 -2.46
N HIS A 123 -16.20 -1.24 -3.02
CA HIS A 123 -16.25 -2.15 -4.17
C HIS A 123 -15.59 -3.51 -3.90
N THR A 124 -14.53 -3.60 -3.08
CA THR A 124 -13.85 -4.88 -2.82
C THR A 124 -13.94 -5.35 -1.37
N HIS A 125 -14.15 -4.44 -0.42
CA HIS A 125 -14.04 -4.68 1.02
C HIS A 125 -12.65 -5.24 1.44
N LYS A 126 -11.63 -5.11 0.57
CA LYS A 126 -10.25 -5.59 0.80
C LYS A 126 -9.32 -4.39 1.05
N CYS A 127 -9.58 -3.68 2.13
CA CYS A 127 -8.78 -2.55 2.57
C CYS A 127 -8.00 -2.90 3.84
N PHE A 128 -6.73 -2.51 3.88
CA PHE A 128 -5.80 -2.81 4.95
C PHE A 128 -5.02 -1.60 5.36
N VAL A 129 -4.75 -1.44 6.64
CA VAL A 129 -3.90 -0.38 7.18
C VAL A 129 -2.54 -0.95 7.53
N MET A 130 -1.49 -0.35 7.02
CA MET A 130 -0.11 -0.71 7.34
C MET A 130 0.57 0.47 8.03
N PRO A 131 0.62 0.46 9.37
CA PRO A 131 1.39 1.47 10.11
C PRO A 131 2.87 1.35 9.80
N VAL A 132 3.49 2.47 9.44
CA VAL A 132 4.92 2.58 9.17
C VAL A 132 5.48 3.72 10.01
N THR A 133 6.42 3.42 10.89
CA THR A 133 7.01 4.37 11.82
C THR A 133 8.52 4.35 11.77
N LYS A 134 9.16 5.41 12.27
CA LYS A 134 10.62 5.45 12.34
C LYS A 134 11.17 4.31 13.21
N ASP A 135 10.54 4.01 14.33
CA ASP A 135 11.08 3.14 15.39
C ASP A 135 10.23 1.92 15.73
N ALA A 136 9.38 1.45 14.82
CA ALA A 136 8.43 0.33 15.04
C ALA A 136 7.54 0.48 16.31
N GLN A 137 7.36 1.70 16.78
CA GLN A 137 6.56 2.01 17.96
C GLN A 137 5.07 1.82 17.69
N GLN A 138 4.30 1.63 18.76
CA GLN A 138 2.85 1.50 18.65
C GLN A 138 2.25 2.80 18.10
N VAL A 139 1.54 2.70 16.96
CA VAL A 139 0.86 3.81 16.31
C VAL A 139 -0.61 3.76 16.68
N THR A 140 -1.10 4.82 17.27
CA THR A 140 -2.55 5.02 17.40
C THR A 140 -3.07 5.59 16.06
N PRO A 141 -4.15 5.04 15.50
CA PRO A 141 -4.76 5.63 14.32
C PRO A 141 -5.10 7.09 14.59
N ARG A 142 -4.63 8.00 13.74
CA ARG A 142 -4.94 9.43 13.90
C ARG A 142 -6.35 9.78 13.44
N ARG A 143 -7.05 8.81 12.83
CA ARG A 143 -8.44 8.94 12.37
C ARG A 143 -9.21 7.69 12.77
N GLU A 144 -10.35 7.88 13.43
CA GLU A 144 -11.16 6.82 14.04
C GLU A 144 -11.57 5.75 13.03
N TYR A 145 -11.92 6.15 11.80
CA TYR A 145 -12.36 5.20 10.77
C TYR A 145 -11.28 4.20 10.34
N LEU A 146 -9.99 4.50 10.54
CA LEU A 146 -8.92 3.54 10.23
C LEU A 146 -8.95 2.32 11.14
N ALA A 147 -9.56 2.43 12.33
CA ALA A 147 -9.74 1.30 13.23
C ALA A 147 -10.76 0.26 12.73
N LEU A 148 -11.56 0.59 11.70
CA LEU A 148 -12.46 -0.36 11.06
C LEU A 148 -11.73 -1.40 10.20
N TYR A 149 -10.51 -1.11 9.79
CA TYR A 149 -9.75 -1.93 8.85
C TYR A 149 -8.68 -2.77 9.57
N PRO A 150 -8.47 -4.02 9.11
CA PRO A 150 -7.43 -4.86 9.68
C PRO A 150 -6.04 -4.28 9.42
N TYR A 151 -5.15 -4.49 10.39
CA TYR A 151 -3.76 -4.08 10.26
C TYR A 151 -2.93 -5.13 9.52
N VAL A 152 -1.98 -4.65 8.72
CA VAL A 152 -0.89 -5.48 8.22
C VAL A 152 0.32 -5.29 9.13
N LYS A 153 0.77 -6.39 9.73
CA LYS A 153 1.90 -6.43 10.68
C LYS A 153 2.96 -7.41 10.23
N LEU A 154 4.17 -7.25 10.77
CA LEU A 154 5.27 -8.18 10.57
C LEU A 154 5.12 -9.39 11.51
N GLY A 155 5.02 -10.58 10.93
CA GLY A 155 5.01 -11.84 11.68
C GLY A 155 6.41 -12.24 12.17
N LEU A 156 6.47 -13.17 13.11
CA LEU A 156 7.73 -13.75 13.60
C LEU A 156 8.46 -14.56 12.52
N ASP A 157 7.75 -14.97 11.48
CA ASP A 157 8.24 -15.69 10.31
C ASP A 157 8.69 -14.75 9.16
N ASP A 158 8.89 -13.46 9.45
CA ASP A 158 9.22 -12.39 8.50
C ASP A 158 8.20 -12.22 7.35
N LYS A 159 6.97 -12.70 7.57
CA LYS A 159 5.87 -12.53 6.62
C LYS A 159 4.95 -11.40 7.02
N MET A 160 4.30 -10.81 6.02
CA MET A 160 3.26 -9.81 6.22
C MET A 160 1.96 -10.51 6.63
N LYS A 161 1.39 -10.13 7.77
CA LYS A 161 0.19 -10.75 8.33
C LYS A 161 -0.94 -9.74 8.44
N ILE A 162 -2.13 -10.12 7.98
CA ILE A 162 -3.37 -9.41 8.28
C ILE A 162 -3.77 -9.80 9.70
N VAL A 163 -4.00 -8.81 10.54
CA VAL A 163 -4.42 -8.98 11.93
C VAL A 163 -5.80 -8.34 12.09
N ARG A 164 -6.80 -9.17 12.39
CA ARG A 164 -8.17 -8.73 12.66
C ARG A 164 -8.52 -9.07 14.11
N GLU A 165 -9.00 -8.08 14.84
CA GLU A 165 -9.60 -8.31 16.15
C GLU A 165 -11.09 -8.60 15.98
N SER A 166 -11.58 -9.63 16.64
CA SER A 166 -12.99 -10.02 16.66
C SER A 166 -13.43 -10.36 18.09
N ALA A 167 -14.73 -10.43 18.34
CA ALA A 167 -15.26 -10.84 19.64
C ALA A 167 -14.79 -12.24 20.09
N GLY A 168 -14.37 -13.10 19.14
CA GLY A 168 -13.83 -14.45 19.40
C GLY A 168 -12.31 -14.53 19.50
N GLY A 169 -11.59 -13.41 19.42
CA GLY A 169 -10.12 -13.36 19.46
C GLY A 169 -9.49 -12.70 18.25
N VAL A 170 -8.20 -12.94 18.06
CA VAL A 170 -7.41 -12.37 16.97
C VAL A 170 -7.29 -13.37 15.83
N ILE A 171 -7.73 -12.98 14.64
CA ILE A 171 -7.56 -13.77 13.40
C ILE A 171 -6.32 -13.26 12.67
N VAL A 172 -5.43 -14.19 12.31
CA VAL A 172 -4.19 -13.88 11.59
C VAL A 172 -4.15 -14.65 10.27
N THR A 173 -3.98 -13.92 9.16
CA THR A 173 -3.91 -14.49 7.81
C THR A 173 -2.67 -13.96 7.08
N ASP A 174 -2.07 -14.74 6.18
CA ASP A 174 -0.99 -14.25 5.33
C ASP A 174 -1.53 -13.21 4.36
N TYR A 175 -0.87 -12.03 4.33
CA TYR A 175 -1.34 -10.91 3.50
C TYR A 175 -1.21 -11.20 2.01
N VAL A 176 -0.08 -11.77 1.60
CA VAL A 176 0.21 -12.02 0.18
C VAL A 176 -0.73 -13.07 -0.39
N ASP A 177 -0.93 -14.15 0.34
CA ASP A 177 -1.84 -15.23 -0.07
C ASP A 177 -3.28 -14.74 -0.13
N PHE A 178 -3.72 -13.92 0.83
CA PHE A 178 -5.07 -13.36 0.86
C PHE A 178 -5.36 -12.41 -0.30
N VAL A 179 -4.38 -11.60 -0.70
CA VAL A 179 -4.57 -10.63 -1.79
C VAL A 179 -4.55 -11.27 -3.16
N LYS A 180 -3.79 -12.38 -3.31
CA LYS A 180 -3.70 -13.14 -4.58
C LYS A 180 -4.86 -14.10 -4.80
N GLY A 181 -5.46 -14.62 -3.74
CA GLY A 181 -6.61 -15.55 -3.78
C GLY A 181 -7.90 -14.84 -4.07
#